data_d517cbac8299eb5a4481a2199a1a4c15
#
_entry.id   d517cbac8299eb5a4481a2199a1a4c15
#
_cell.length_a   1.000
_cell.length_b   1.000
_cell.length_c   1.000
_cell.angle_alpha   90.00
_cell.angle_beta   90.00
_cell.angle_gamma   90.00
#
_symmetry.space_group_name_H-M   'P 1'
#
loop_
_entity.id
_entity.type
_entity.pdbx_description
1 polymer ?
#
loop_
_entity_poly.entity_id
_entity_poly.type
_entity_poly.pdbx_seq_one_letter_code
_entity_poly.pdbx_strand_id
1 'polypeptide(L)'
;YRLMGDFGVAAPLCSYVYITVNGEDWGLYLAVEGVEESFLERNYGSDYGELYKPDSIDMGGGRGNGGGFDMDDWQPAENASGGDFAPPENLEPPGDGEPPEDRELPEDFAQDFSGRGGGGGGMGGFSMGSDDVSLIYTDDDYDSYQNIFDNAKTDITDEDRDRLIASLKRLNAGEDIEEVVDVDQVIRYFVVHNFVCNFDSYTGSMIHNYYLYEEDGRLSMIPWDYNLAFGGFQDQDDATTLVNYPIDDPVSGGTVESRPMLAWFFADETYTELYHQYFAELLAEYFDSGYFAEILDQGETPSAPHVEQDPTHFLPNEVFQT
;
A
#
# COMPACT_ATOMS: atom_id res chain seq x y z
N TYR A 1 0.43 -1.38 -10.50
CA TYR A 1 0.95 -0.05 -10.86
C TYR A 1 0.57 0.34 -12.30
N ARG A 2 0.82 -0.52 -13.30
CA ARG A 2 0.52 -0.18 -14.70
C ARG A 2 -0.97 0.15 -14.89
N LEU A 3 -1.87 -0.68 -14.35
CA LEU A 3 -3.32 -0.41 -14.42
C LEU A 3 -3.69 0.93 -13.78
N MET A 4 -3.07 1.27 -12.63
CA MET A 4 -3.23 2.57 -11.98
C MET A 4 -2.82 3.72 -12.92
N GLY A 5 -1.61 3.64 -13.48
CA GLY A 5 -1.09 4.67 -14.40
C GLY A 5 -1.91 4.81 -15.67
N ASP A 6 -2.32 3.71 -16.29
CA ASP A 6 -3.15 3.70 -17.49
C ASP A 6 -4.56 4.27 -17.21
N PHE A 7 -5.06 4.10 -15.99
CA PHE A 7 -6.35 4.66 -15.54
C PHE A 7 -6.26 6.10 -15.02
N GLY A 8 -5.10 6.77 -15.16
CA GLY A 8 -4.93 8.18 -14.85
C GLY A 8 -4.50 8.50 -13.41
N VAL A 9 -4.08 7.51 -12.65
CA VAL A 9 -3.53 7.71 -11.30
C VAL A 9 -2.02 7.88 -11.38
N ALA A 10 -1.46 8.85 -10.64
CA ALA A 10 -0.02 8.94 -10.47
C ALA A 10 0.50 7.67 -9.78
N ALA A 11 1.21 6.83 -10.53
CA ALA A 11 1.68 5.55 -10.06
C ALA A 11 3.15 5.30 -10.42
N PRO A 12 3.90 4.55 -9.59
CA PRO A 12 5.28 4.17 -9.89
C PRO A 12 5.40 3.40 -11.18
N LEU A 13 6.44 3.68 -11.96
CA LEU A 13 6.84 2.83 -13.07
C LEU A 13 7.40 1.53 -12.52
N CYS A 14 7.15 0.42 -13.24
CA CYS A 14 7.68 -0.87 -12.83
C CYS A 14 8.08 -1.72 -14.04
N SER A 15 9.05 -2.62 -13.82
CA SER A 15 9.50 -3.60 -14.82
C SER A 15 10.11 -4.81 -14.13
N TYR A 16 9.94 -5.99 -14.74
CA TYR A 16 10.71 -7.15 -14.33
C TYR A 16 12.17 -7.01 -14.76
N VAL A 17 13.08 -7.36 -13.89
CA VAL A 17 14.53 -7.35 -14.12
C VAL A 17 15.13 -8.65 -13.61
N TYR A 18 16.03 -9.26 -14.41
CA TYR A 18 16.83 -10.39 -13.95
C TYR A 18 18.19 -9.88 -13.49
N ILE A 19 18.53 -10.16 -12.23
CA ILE A 19 19.74 -9.62 -11.60
C ILE A 19 20.83 -10.67 -11.56
N THR A 20 22.04 -10.28 -11.98
CA THR A 20 23.27 -11.05 -11.78
C THR A 20 24.29 -10.20 -11.05
N VAL A 21 24.99 -10.77 -10.06
CA VAL A 21 26.02 -10.09 -9.28
C VAL A 21 27.33 -10.83 -9.43
N ASN A 22 28.36 -10.16 -9.97
CA ASN A 22 29.67 -10.77 -10.26
C ASN A 22 29.63 -12.04 -11.11
N GLY A 23 28.59 -12.18 -11.94
CA GLY A 23 28.38 -13.35 -12.81
C GLY A 23 27.63 -14.51 -12.17
N GLU A 24 27.13 -14.33 -10.97
CA GLU A 24 26.22 -15.27 -10.31
C GLU A 24 24.77 -14.78 -10.45
N ASP A 25 23.87 -15.70 -10.72
CA ASP A 25 22.45 -15.41 -10.89
C ASP A 25 21.81 -15.14 -9.52
N TRP A 26 21.17 -13.96 -9.38
CA TRP A 26 20.44 -13.58 -8.17
C TRP A 26 18.94 -13.80 -8.28
N GLY A 27 18.39 -13.76 -9.50
CA GLY A 27 17.01 -14.08 -9.77
C GLY A 27 16.21 -12.97 -10.46
N LEU A 28 14.91 -13.21 -10.57
CA LEU A 28 13.94 -12.32 -11.19
C LEU A 28 13.30 -11.42 -10.14
N TYR A 29 13.40 -10.12 -10.35
CA TYR A 29 12.86 -9.11 -9.43
C TYR A 29 11.92 -8.16 -10.16
N LEU A 30 10.98 -7.57 -9.42
CA LEU A 30 10.21 -6.42 -9.87
C LEU A 30 10.95 -5.14 -9.43
N ALA A 31 11.52 -4.42 -10.39
CA ALA A 31 12.02 -3.07 -10.15
C ALA A 31 10.82 -2.11 -10.14
N VAL A 32 10.68 -1.33 -9.08
CA VAL A 32 9.62 -0.33 -8.90
C VAL A 32 10.30 1.02 -8.70
N GLU A 33 9.80 2.04 -9.38
CA GLU A 33 10.25 3.43 -9.22
C GLU A 33 10.05 3.88 -7.77
N GLY A 34 11.08 4.47 -7.14
CA GLY A 34 10.93 5.13 -5.85
C GLY A 34 9.96 6.31 -5.96
N VAL A 35 9.08 6.44 -4.97
CA VAL A 35 8.19 7.61 -4.88
C VAL A 35 8.96 8.73 -4.18
N GLU A 36 9.76 9.44 -4.98
CA GLU A 36 10.74 10.47 -4.59
C GLU A 36 10.70 11.63 -5.61
N GLU A 37 11.67 12.55 -5.55
CA GLU A 37 11.71 13.73 -6.44
C GLU A 37 11.48 13.42 -7.92
N SER A 38 12.14 12.38 -8.47
CA SER A 38 12.01 12.02 -9.89
C SER A 38 10.59 11.61 -10.26
N PHE A 39 9.91 10.92 -9.35
CA PHE A 39 8.50 10.56 -9.49
C PHE A 39 7.61 11.80 -9.44
N LEU A 40 7.87 12.71 -8.50
CA LEU A 40 7.12 13.94 -8.33
C LEU A 40 7.29 14.85 -9.55
N GLU A 41 8.52 15.07 -10.02
CA GLU A 41 8.79 15.85 -11.23
C GLU A 41 8.08 15.27 -12.47
N ARG A 42 8.05 13.94 -12.60
CA ARG A 42 7.42 13.26 -13.74
C ARG A 42 5.90 13.41 -13.74
N ASN A 43 5.26 13.36 -12.58
CA ASN A 43 3.79 13.38 -12.47
C ASN A 43 3.22 14.78 -12.27
N TYR A 44 3.92 15.64 -11.54
CA TYR A 44 3.41 16.95 -11.09
C TYR A 44 4.24 18.13 -11.61
N GLY A 45 5.41 17.88 -12.21
CA GLY A 45 6.31 18.92 -12.72
C GLY A 45 7.32 19.36 -11.66
N SER A 46 8.16 20.38 -12.01
CA SER A 46 9.27 20.84 -11.15
C SER A 46 8.82 21.70 -9.95
N ASP A 47 7.56 22.05 -9.88
CA ASP A 47 6.97 22.86 -8.81
C ASP A 47 5.94 22.02 -8.01
N TYR A 48 6.33 20.76 -7.76
CA TYR A 48 5.50 19.80 -7.04
C TYR A 48 5.32 20.19 -5.57
N GLY A 49 4.25 19.67 -4.97
CA GLY A 49 3.90 19.87 -3.56
C GLY A 49 4.62 18.92 -2.60
N GLU A 50 4.01 18.65 -1.44
CA GLU A 50 4.60 17.87 -0.37
C GLU A 50 4.16 16.41 -0.41
N LEU A 51 5.10 15.52 -0.06
CA LEU A 51 4.90 14.07 -0.06
C LEU A 51 5.09 13.51 1.34
N TYR A 52 4.13 12.70 1.77
CA TYR A 52 4.15 12.02 3.07
C TYR A 52 3.94 10.52 2.89
N LYS A 53 4.55 9.73 3.78
CA LYS A 53 4.31 8.28 3.83
C LYS A 53 3.84 7.86 5.23
N PRO A 54 2.58 8.12 5.60
CA PRO A 54 2.04 7.64 6.88
C PRO A 54 2.14 6.12 6.97
N ASP A 55 2.61 5.60 8.10
CA ASP A 55 2.82 4.16 8.27
C ASP A 55 2.46 3.72 9.69
N SER A 56 1.52 2.78 9.81
CA SER A 56 1.09 2.23 11.11
C SER A 56 2.09 1.24 11.70
N ILE A 57 3.10 0.80 10.93
CA ILE A 57 4.05 -0.24 11.34
C ILE A 57 5.32 0.37 11.97
N ASP A 58 5.31 1.60 12.42
CA ASP A 58 6.40 2.10 13.26
C ASP A 58 6.33 1.47 14.66
N MET A 59 6.60 0.18 14.69
CA MET A 59 6.89 -0.55 15.93
C MET A 59 8.31 -0.18 16.33
N GLY A 60 8.42 0.83 17.17
CA GLY A 60 9.66 1.40 17.66
C GLY A 60 10.81 0.40 17.78
N GLY A 61 11.81 0.52 16.92
CA GLY A 61 13.13 -0.06 17.07
C GLY A 61 13.30 -1.55 16.78
N GLY A 62 12.40 -2.22 16.08
CA GLY A 62 12.58 -3.61 15.65
C GLY A 62 12.78 -3.69 14.14
N ARG A 63 13.89 -4.27 13.70
CA ARG A 63 14.20 -4.59 12.31
C ARG A 63 13.02 -5.29 11.62
N GLY A 64 12.09 -4.52 11.09
CA GLY A 64 11.03 -4.97 10.20
C GLY A 64 11.55 -4.95 8.77
N ASN A 65 11.49 -6.09 8.10
CA ASN A 65 11.94 -6.32 6.74
C ASN A 65 10.94 -5.68 5.76
N GLY A 66 11.05 -4.42 5.50
CA GLY A 66 10.18 -3.62 4.61
C GLY A 66 10.66 -2.19 4.43
N GLY A 67 11.79 -1.83 5.02
CA GLY A 67 12.44 -0.55 4.76
C GLY A 67 12.89 -0.50 3.31
N GLY A 68 12.38 0.45 2.53
CA GLY A 68 12.98 0.82 1.27
C GLY A 68 14.48 0.97 1.47
N PHE A 69 15.26 0.46 0.55
CA PHE A 69 16.69 0.65 0.52
C PHE A 69 16.93 2.16 0.41
N ASP A 70 17.28 2.79 1.52
CA ASP A 70 17.76 4.16 1.49
C ASP A 70 19.14 4.13 0.86
N MET A 71 19.24 4.62 -0.36
CA MET A 71 20.51 4.65 -1.11
C MET A 71 21.52 5.60 -0.48
N ASP A 72 21.10 6.49 0.39
CA ASP A 72 22.00 7.42 1.10
C ASP A 72 22.79 6.74 2.24
N ASP A 73 22.32 5.61 2.76
CA ASP A 73 23.02 4.80 3.76
C ASP A 73 23.99 3.77 3.15
N TRP A 74 24.03 3.64 1.82
CA TRP A 74 24.95 2.73 1.15
C TRP A 74 26.35 3.35 1.01
N GLN A 75 27.20 3.15 2.01
CA GLN A 75 28.64 3.39 1.87
C GLN A 75 29.30 2.10 1.36
N PRO A 76 30.03 2.14 0.22
CA PRO A 76 30.83 1.01 -0.19
C PRO A 76 31.86 0.73 0.90
N ALA A 77 31.80 -0.47 1.49
CA ALA A 77 32.78 -0.90 2.46
C ALA A 77 34.15 -1.01 1.77
N GLU A 78 34.95 0.03 1.91
CA GLU A 78 36.42 -0.08 1.67
C GLU A 78 36.97 -1.00 2.75
N ASN A 79 37.33 -2.23 2.36
CA ASN A 79 37.95 -3.29 3.16
C ASN A 79 36.98 -4.27 3.86
N ALA A 80 36.27 -5.08 3.10
CA ALA A 80 35.80 -6.39 3.57
C ALA A 80 36.66 -7.47 2.87
N SER A 81 37.80 -7.79 3.41
CA SER A 81 38.51 -9.04 3.09
C SER A 81 37.79 -10.19 3.79
N GLY A 82 37.19 -11.08 3.00
CA GLY A 82 36.91 -12.48 3.34
C GLY A 82 36.16 -12.72 4.64
N GLY A 83 34.84 -12.76 4.58
CA GLY A 83 33.99 -13.39 5.58
C GLY A 83 32.90 -14.16 4.87
N ASP A 84 32.93 -15.49 4.99
CA ASP A 84 31.95 -16.43 4.45
C ASP A 84 30.53 -15.99 4.83
N PHE A 85 29.73 -15.54 3.85
CA PHE A 85 28.28 -15.52 3.96
C PHE A 85 27.81 -16.94 3.65
N ALA A 86 27.79 -17.79 4.67
CA ALA A 86 27.06 -19.04 4.61
C ALA A 86 25.58 -18.72 4.90
N PRO A 87 24.63 -19.16 4.07
CA PRO A 87 23.22 -19.12 4.43
C PRO A 87 23.03 -19.96 5.71
N PRO A 88 22.06 -19.62 6.59
CA PRO A 88 21.83 -20.40 7.80
C PRO A 88 21.50 -21.83 7.41
N GLU A 89 22.40 -22.77 7.72
CA GLU A 89 22.15 -24.19 7.68
C GLU A 89 21.11 -24.48 8.75
N ASN A 90 19.87 -24.73 8.36
CA ASN A 90 18.78 -25.42 9.04
C ASN A 90 17.42 -24.80 8.69
N LEU A 91 17.04 -24.91 7.43
CA LEU A 91 15.64 -25.01 7.06
C LEU A 91 15.43 -26.45 6.57
N GLU A 92 15.12 -27.35 7.48
CA GLU A 92 14.52 -28.62 7.10
C GLU A 92 13.13 -28.34 6.53
N PRO A 93 12.77 -28.90 5.36
CA PRO A 93 11.40 -28.79 4.85
C PRO A 93 10.43 -29.42 5.87
N PRO A 94 9.24 -28.85 6.07
CA PRO A 94 8.26 -29.44 6.96
C PRO A 94 7.92 -30.84 6.46
N GLY A 95 8.23 -31.84 7.29
CA GLY A 95 7.86 -33.25 7.03
C GLY A 95 6.33 -33.39 7.03
N ASP A 96 5.84 -34.35 6.23
CA ASP A 96 4.45 -34.78 6.17
C ASP A 96 3.96 -35.24 7.57
N GLY A 97 3.54 -34.29 8.40
CA GLY A 97 2.98 -34.51 9.72
C GLY A 97 1.71 -33.74 9.89
N GLU A 98 0.64 -34.44 10.27
CA GLU A 98 -0.65 -33.85 10.62
C GLU A 98 -0.49 -32.64 11.56
N PRO A 99 -1.31 -31.60 11.41
CA PRO A 99 -1.23 -30.44 12.28
C PRO A 99 -1.50 -30.82 13.74
N PRO A 100 -0.71 -30.35 14.71
CA PRO A 100 -0.98 -30.64 16.11
C PRO A 100 -2.27 -29.94 16.52
N GLU A 101 -3.26 -30.73 16.93
CA GLU A 101 -4.40 -30.27 17.70
C GLU A 101 -3.89 -29.70 19.02
N ASP A 102 -4.43 -28.53 19.42
CA ASP A 102 -4.22 -27.84 20.70
C ASP A 102 -2.81 -27.24 20.95
N ARG A 103 -2.59 -26.04 20.41
CA ARG A 103 -1.66 -25.09 21.01
C ARG A 103 -2.45 -23.98 21.70
N GLU A 104 -2.63 -24.12 23.00
CA GLU A 104 -3.01 -23.01 23.86
C GLU A 104 -1.91 -21.94 23.80
N LEU A 105 -2.28 -20.72 23.34
CA LEU A 105 -1.42 -19.56 23.42
C LEU A 105 -1.14 -19.23 24.90
N PRO A 106 0.08 -18.80 25.28
CA PRO A 106 0.39 -18.41 26.64
C PRO A 106 -0.58 -17.31 27.10
N GLU A 107 -1.16 -17.46 28.28
CA GLU A 107 -2.11 -16.49 28.87
C GLU A 107 -1.51 -15.09 29.07
N ASP A 108 -0.19 -14.95 29.02
CA ASP A 108 0.50 -13.65 29.14
C ASP A 108 0.47 -12.81 27.86
N PHE A 109 0.11 -13.37 26.69
CA PHE A 109 0.03 -12.61 25.44
C PHE A 109 -1.21 -11.71 25.36
N ALA A 110 -2.23 -12.01 26.16
CA ALA A 110 -3.49 -11.26 26.17
C ALA A 110 -3.53 -10.10 27.18
N GLN A 111 -2.52 -9.95 28.06
CA GLN A 111 -2.54 -8.94 29.13
C GLN A 111 -1.80 -7.65 28.81
N ASP A 112 -0.95 -7.61 27.79
CA ASP A 112 -0.15 -6.40 27.48
C ASP A 112 -0.87 -5.42 26.54
N PHE A 113 -2.02 -5.80 25.97
CA PHE A 113 -2.82 -4.94 25.08
C PHE A 113 -4.02 -4.26 25.74
N SER A 114 -4.23 -4.41 27.06
CA SER A 114 -5.42 -3.86 27.73
C SER A 114 -5.22 -2.56 28.50
N GLY A 115 -4.15 -1.82 28.26
CA GLY A 115 -3.76 -0.69 29.07
C GLY A 115 -3.46 0.62 28.35
N ARG A 116 -4.34 1.11 27.44
CA ARG A 116 -4.47 2.57 27.18
C ARG A 116 -5.68 2.87 26.28
N GLY A 117 -6.59 3.69 26.81
CA GLY A 117 -7.63 4.36 26.04
C GLY A 117 -9.03 3.83 26.31
N GLY A 118 -9.73 4.45 27.24
CA GLY A 118 -11.11 4.13 27.55
C GLY A 118 -12.08 4.74 26.55
N GLY A 119 -13.17 4.01 26.29
CA GLY A 119 -14.44 4.58 25.85
C GLY A 119 -15.13 3.80 24.74
N GLY A 120 -16.13 2.98 25.08
CA GLY A 120 -17.30 2.74 24.24
C GLY A 120 -17.26 1.47 23.38
N GLY A 121 -17.98 0.46 23.83
CA GLY A 121 -18.11 -0.85 23.20
C GLY A 121 -18.85 -0.84 21.87
N GLY A 122 -18.42 -1.74 21.03
CA GLY A 122 -19.04 -2.22 19.79
C GLY A 122 -18.07 -3.25 19.22
N MET A 123 -18.55 -4.46 18.92
CA MET A 123 -17.79 -5.46 18.18
C MET A 123 -17.49 -4.89 16.78
N GLY A 124 -16.45 -4.09 16.65
CA GLY A 124 -15.91 -3.55 15.43
C GLY A 124 -14.46 -4.02 15.32
N GLY A 125 -14.05 -4.45 14.14
CA GLY A 125 -12.74 -5.01 13.85
C GLY A 125 -11.60 -4.14 14.40
N PHE A 126 -10.54 -4.79 14.84
CA PHE A 126 -9.34 -4.14 15.33
C PHE A 126 -8.67 -3.38 14.18
N SER A 127 -8.77 -2.05 14.15
CA SER A 127 -7.87 -1.20 13.37
C SER A 127 -6.58 -1.02 14.16
N MET A 128 -5.44 -1.39 13.62
CA MET A 128 -4.13 -1.18 14.25
C MET A 128 -3.49 0.17 13.88
N GLY A 129 -4.17 1.01 13.11
CA GLY A 129 -3.69 2.34 12.72
C GLY A 129 -4.10 3.42 13.71
N SER A 130 -3.22 4.39 13.94
CA SER A 130 -3.53 5.63 14.67
C SER A 130 -4.43 6.56 13.84
N ASP A 131 -5.02 7.56 14.48
CA ASP A 131 -5.93 8.51 13.83
C ASP A 131 -5.23 9.30 12.71
N ASP A 132 -3.97 9.69 12.89
CA ASP A 132 -3.16 10.39 11.90
C ASP A 132 -2.88 9.53 10.65
N VAL A 133 -2.53 8.26 10.81
CA VAL A 133 -2.35 7.34 9.67
C VAL A 133 -3.66 7.08 8.92
N SER A 134 -4.78 7.14 9.64
CA SER A 134 -6.12 7.07 9.03
C SER A 134 -6.55 8.37 8.35
N LEU A 135 -5.77 9.46 8.52
CA LEU A 135 -6.07 10.82 8.07
C LEU A 135 -7.30 11.41 8.76
N ILE A 136 -7.56 10.98 10.00
CA ILE A 136 -8.62 11.52 10.84
C ILE A 136 -8.12 12.83 11.48
N TYR A 137 -8.90 13.91 11.34
CA TYR A 137 -8.62 15.16 12.02
C TYR A 137 -8.90 15.05 13.51
N THR A 138 -7.91 15.32 14.35
CA THR A 138 -8.01 15.30 15.81
C THR A 138 -8.10 16.71 16.38
N ASP A 139 -7.10 17.55 16.13
CA ASP A 139 -6.99 18.93 16.57
C ASP A 139 -5.97 19.70 15.70
N ASP A 140 -5.61 20.93 16.10
CA ASP A 140 -4.64 21.77 15.39
C ASP A 140 -3.20 21.62 15.96
N ASP A 141 -2.90 20.59 16.80
CA ASP A 141 -1.58 20.35 17.38
C ASP A 141 -0.75 19.43 16.48
N TYR A 142 0.50 19.81 16.21
CA TYR A 142 1.43 19.01 15.40
C TYR A 142 1.73 17.63 16.01
N ASP A 143 1.70 17.54 17.35
CA ASP A 143 1.95 16.28 18.06
C ASP A 143 0.90 15.21 17.74
N SER A 144 -0.30 15.61 17.30
CA SER A 144 -1.36 14.70 16.87
C SER A 144 -1.14 14.08 15.50
N TYR A 145 -0.15 14.57 14.73
CA TYR A 145 0.16 14.16 13.34
C TYR A 145 1.64 13.76 13.17
N GLN A 146 2.30 13.37 14.25
CA GLN A 146 3.73 13.05 14.24
C GLN A 146 4.08 11.97 13.22
N ASN A 147 3.27 10.93 13.09
CA ASN A 147 3.54 9.87 12.12
C ASN A 147 3.60 10.41 10.68
N ILE A 148 2.68 11.31 10.31
CA ILE A 148 2.69 11.91 8.98
C ILE A 148 3.94 12.78 8.79
N PHE A 149 4.24 13.66 9.75
CA PHE A 149 5.31 14.64 9.63
C PHE A 149 6.71 14.01 9.72
N ASP A 150 6.90 13.02 10.60
CA ASP A 150 8.17 12.31 10.73
C ASP A 150 8.49 11.41 9.51
N ASN A 151 7.45 11.06 8.74
CA ASN A 151 7.55 10.30 7.51
C ASN A 151 7.38 11.15 6.23
N ALA A 152 7.55 12.47 6.33
CA ALA A 152 7.61 13.34 5.15
C ALA A 152 8.81 12.93 4.26
N LYS A 153 8.60 12.96 2.94
CA LYS A 153 9.61 12.63 1.93
C LYS A 153 10.17 13.87 1.24
N THR A 154 9.57 15.02 1.51
CA THR A 154 9.99 16.35 1.10
C THR A 154 10.38 17.18 2.32
N ASP A 155 11.08 18.29 2.12
CA ASP A 155 11.48 19.20 3.19
C ASP A 155 10.32 20.10 3.60
N ILE A 156 9.51 19.66 4.56
CA ILE A 156 8.32 20.38 5.02
C ILE A 156 8.63 21.49 6.02
N THR A 157 7.89 22.59 5.91
CA THR A 157 7.93 23.74 6.82
C THR A 157 6.74 23.73 7.78
N ASP A 158 6.69 24.66 8.74
CA ASP A 158 5.51 24.84 9.60
C ASP A 158 4.28 25.31 8.80
N GLU A 159 4.48 26.06 7.70
CA GLU A 159 3.40 26.48 6.81
C GLU A 159 2.76 25.28 6.08
N ASP A 160 3.58 24.30 5.69
CA ASP A 160 3.11 23.06 5.06
C ASP A 160 2.32 22.18 6.05
N ARG A 161 2.79 22.11 7.29
CA ARG A 161 2.07 21.42 8.38
C ARG A 161 0.72 22.06 8.67
N ASP A 162 0.69 23.39 8.81
CA ASP A 162 -0.56 24.15 9.02
C ASP A 162 -1.54 23.91 7.88
N ARG A 163 -1.07 23.91 6.64
CA ARG A 163 -1.86 23.70 5.42
C ARG A 163 -2.43 22.28 5.38
N LEU A 164 -1.61 21.25 5.66
CA LEU A 164 -2.06 19.86 5.72
C LEU A 164 -3.14 19.66 6.80
N ILE A 165 -2.94 20.16 8.03
CA ILE A 165 -3.93 20.07 9.11
C ILE A 165 -5.24 20.76 8.71
N ALA A 166 -5.16 21.95 8.08
CA ALA A 166 -6.35 22.64 7.59
C ALA A 166 -7.11 21.83 6.52
N SER A 167 -6.39 21.14 5.63
CA SER A 167 -6.98 20.27 4.62
C SER A 167 -7.62 19.04 5.24
N LEU A 168 -6.96 18.38 6.21
CA LEU A 168 -7.54 17.25 6.94
C LEU A 168 -8.80 17.65 7.71
N LYS A 169 -8.80 18.84 8.31
CA LYS A 169 -9.98 19.38 9.02
C LYS A 169 -11.19 19.54 8.10
N ARG A 170 -11.00 20.15 6.93
CA ARG A 170 -12.07 20.34 5.93
C ARG A 170 -12.52 19.02 5.33
N LEU A 171 -11.57 18.13 5.01
CA LEU A 171 -11.86 16.77 4.53
C LEU A 171 -12.76 16.01 5.48
N ASN A 172 -12.40 15.97 6.78
CA ASN A 172 -13.17 15.25 7.80
C ASN A 172 -14.53 15.90 8.09
N ALA A 173 -14.68 17.20 7.85
CA ALA A 173 -15.96 17.89 7.93
C ALA A 173 -16.83 17.73 6.67
N GLY A 174 -16.27 17.21 5.58
CA GLY A 174 -16.94 17.16 4.27
C GLY A 174 -17.14 18.54 3.65
N GLU A 175 -16.27 19.51 3.99
CA GLU A 175 -16.36 20.90 3.54
C GLU A 175 -15.42 21.15 2.36
N ASP A 176 -15.92 21.84 1.34
CA ASP A 176 -15.15 22.33 0.18
C ASP A 176 -14.28 21.21 -0.48
N ILE A 177 -14.83 20.04 -0.65
CA ILE A 177 -14.11 18.84 -1.11
C ILE A 177 -13.27 19.08 -2.38
N GLU A 178 -13.79 19.80 -3.36
CA GLU A 178 -13.08 20.09 -4.61
C GLU A 178 -11.85 21.00 -4.42
N GLU A 179 -11.75 21.69 -3.27
CA GLU A 179 -10.59 22.51 -2.92
C GLU A 179 -9.56 21.73 -2.07
N VAL A 180 -9.98 20.67 -1.38
CA VAL A 180 -9.11 19.90 -0.47
C VAL A 180 -8.74 18.51 -0.98
N VAL A 181 -9.38 18.03 -2.06
CA VAL A 181 -9.11 16.73 -2.68
C VAL A 181 -8.99 16.88 -4.19
N ASP A 182 -8.05 16.21 -4.79
CA ASP A 182 -8.08 15.94 -6.23
C ASP A 182 -9.12 14.85 -6.50
N VAL A 183 -10.37 15.29 -6.72
CA VAL A 183 -11.54 14.42 -6.85
C VAL A 183 -11.37 13.36 -7.92
N ASP A 184 -10.88 13.74 -9.11
CA ASP A 184 -10.72 12.80 -10.22
C ASP A 184 -9.67 11.75 -9.90
N GLN A 185 -8.49 12.16 -9.42
CA GLN A 185 -7.38 11.26 -9.13
C GLN A 185 -7.71 10.31 -7.95
N VAL A 186 -8.34 10.83 -6.88
CA VAL A 186 -8.67 10.03 -5.70
C VAL A 186 -9.76 9.00 -5.99
N ILE A 187 -10.79 9.37 -6.74
CA ILE A 187 -11.82 8.39 -7.12
C ILE A 187 -11.23 7.31 -8.05
N ARG A 188 -10.42 7.68 -9.05
CA ARG A 188 -9.72 6.70 -9.92
C ARG A 188 -8.79 5.78 -9.13
N TYR A 189 -8.05 6.34 -8.15
CA TYR A 189 -7.23 5.55 -7.26
C TYR A 189 -8.07 4.47 -6.55
N PHE A 190 -9.17 4.85 -5.90
CA PHE A 190 -9.99 3.88 -5.16
C PHE A 190 -10.75 2.90 -6.07
N VAL A 191 -11.11 3.28 -7.28
CA VAL A 191 -11.70 2.36 -8.27
C VAL A 191 -10.73 1.21 -8.55
N VAL A 192 -9.49 1.49 -8.91
CA VAL A 192 -8.50 0.43 -9.18
C VAL A 192 -8.12 -0.31 -7.91
N HIS A 193 -7.91 0.42 -6.81
CA HIS A 193 -7.55 -0.13 -5.52
C HIS A 193 -8.56 -1.17 -5.01
N ASN A 194 -9.85 -0.81 -5.03
CA ASN A 194 -10.93 -1.69 -4.59
C ASN A 194 -11.16 -2.84 -5.56
N PHE A 195 -11.03 -2.58 -6.88
CA PHE A 195 -11.11 -3.64 -7.88
C PHE A 195 -10.08 -4.75 -7.68
N VAL A 196 -8.83 -4.39 -7.36
CA VAL A 196 -7.76 -5.39 -7.14
C VAL A 196 -7.75 -5.95 -5.72
N CYS A 197 -8.72 -5.61 -4.88
CA CYS A 197 -8.86 -6.12 -3.51
C CYS A 197 -7.53 -6.08 -2.72
N ASN A 198 -6.86 -4.91 -2.70
CA ASN A 198 -5.64 -4.74 -1.93
C ASN A 198 -5.97 -4.42 -0.46
N PHE A 199 -6.11 -5.46 0.37
CA PHE A 199 -6.45 -5.33 1.79
C PHE A 199 -5.23 -5.00 2.68
N ASP A 200 -4.02 -5.04 2.13
CA ASP A 200 -2.79 -4.63 2.82
C ASP A 200 -2.48 -3.15 2.55
N SER A 201 -3.39 -2.27 2.96
CA SER A 201 -3.35 -0.87 2.55
C SER A 201 -4.19 0.06 3.42
N TYR A 202 -4.48 1.27 2.93
CA TYR A 202 -5.34 2.26 3.57
C TYR A 202 -6.74 1.74 3.89
N THR A 203 -7.32 0.86 3.07
CA THR A 203 -8.66 0.26 3.32
C THR A 203 -8.61 -1.00 4.20
N GLY A 204 -7.42 -1.47 4.52
CA GLY A 204 -7.20 -2.62 5.38
C GLY A 204 -7.20 -2.30 6.88
N SER A 205 -6.86 -3.32 7.69
CA SER A 205 -6.78 -3.20 9.14
C SER A 205 -5.49 -2.53 9.64
N MET A 206 -4.40 -2.64 8.88
CA MET A 206 -3.07 -2.11 9.22
C MET A 206 -2.78 -0.81 8.48
N ILE A 207 -3.60 0.03 8.20
CA ILE A 207 -3.56 1.32 7.52
C ILE A 207 -2.14 1.79 7.15
N HIS A 208 -1.61 1.34 6.01
CA HIS A 208 -0.27 1.62 5.50
C HIS A 208 -0.24 1.41 3.98
N ASN A 209 0.94 1.32 3.37
CA ASN A 209 1.11 1.03 1.94
C ASN A 209 0.43 2.04 1.00
N TYR A 210 0.50 3.32 1.37
CA TYR A 210 0.13 4.44 0.52
C TYR A 210 1.04 5.63 0.79
N TYR A 211 1.13 6.54 -0.17
CA TYR A 211 1.64 7.88 0.04
C TYR A 211 0.50 8.90 -0.04
N LEU A 212 0.60 9.94 0.77
CA LEU A 212 -0.25 11.11 0.71
C LEU A 212 0.53 12.22 0.01
N TYR A 213 -0.02 12.75 -1.07
CA TYR A 213 0.51 13.92 -1.76
C TYR A 213 -0.38 15.12 -1.51
N GLU A 214 0.22 16.26 -1.23
CA GLU A 214 -0.47 17.52 -0.96
C GLU A 214 0.12 18.64 -1.81
N GLU A 215 -0.69 19.34 -2.57
CA GLU A 215 -0.32 20.50 -3.37
C GLU A 215 -1.34 21.63 -3.19
N ASP A 216 -0.91 22.76 -2.67
CA ASP A 216 -1.76 23.96 -2.43
C ASP A 216 -3.04 23.64 -1.60
N GLY A 217 -2.94 22.72 -0.66
CA GLY A 217 -4.07 22.29 0.20
C GLY A 217 -4.92 21.17 -0.38
N ARG A 218 -4.61 20.67 -1.58
CA ARG A 218 -5.33 19.56 -2.22
C ARG A 218 -4.59 18.24 -2.01
N LEU A 219 -5.32 17.24 -1.54
CA LEU A 219 -4.83 15.91 -1.20
C LEU A 219 -5.08 14.93 -2.33
N SER A 220 -4.13 14.06 -2.58
CA SER A 220 -4.28 12.87 -3.41
C SER A 220 -3.51 11.69 -2.85
N MET A 221 -3.76 10.48 -3.38
CA MET A 221 -3.12 9.25 -2.93
C MET A 221 -2.27 8.63 -4.04
N ILE A 222 -1.10 8.11 -3.65
CA ILE A 222 -0.19 7.40 -4.55
C ILE A 222 -0.09 5.95 -4.08
N PRO A 223 -0.24 4.96 -4.98
CA PRO A 223 -0.21 3.54 -4.62
C PRO A 223 1.20 3.08 -4.24
N TRP A 224 1.29 2.25 -3.20
CA TRP A 224 2.52 1.60 -2.80
C TRP A 224 2.27 0.16 -2.34
N ASP A 225 3.24 -0.70 -2.55
CA ASP A 225 3.31 -2.10 -2.11
C ASP A 225 2.06 -2.95 -2.43
N TYR A 226 1.80 -3.13 -3.74
CA TYR A 226 0.67 -3.91 -4.25
C TYR A 226 1.00 -5.39 -4.47
N ASN A 227 2.02 -5.93 -3.79
CA ASN A 227 2.42 -7.34 -3.88
C ASN A 227 1.35 -8.31 -3.35
N LEU A 228 0.49 -7.85 -2.45
CA LEU A 228 -0.62 -8.59 -1.86
C LEU A 228 -2.00 -8.19 -2.42
N ALA A 229 -2.04 -7.54 -3.60
CA ALA A 229 -3.27 -7.30 -4.34
C ALA A 229 -3.95 -8.62 -4.77
N PHE A 230 -5.18 -8.52 -5.26
CA PHE A 230 -6.03 -9.66 -5.62
C PHE A 230 -6.34 -10.60 -4.45
N GLY A 231 -6.50 -10.02 -3.24
CA GLY A 231 -6.82 -10.74 -2.02
C GLY A 231 -5.65 -11.56 -1.46
N GLY A 232 -4.41 -11.28 -1.89
CA GLY A 232 -3.21 -11.97 -1.41
C GLY A 232 -2.88 -11.74 0.07
N PHE A 233 -3.54 -10.76 0.71
CA PHE A 233 -3.39 -10.50 2.13
C PHE A 233 -4.36 -11.39 2.94
N GLN A 234 -3.82 -12.14 3.91
CA GLN A 234 -4.55 -13.03 4.84
C GLN A 234 -5.11 -14.35 4.27
N ASP A 235 -4.82 -14.71 3.03
CA ASP A 235 -5.01 -16.07 2.46
C ASP A 235 -6.37 -16.75 2.75
N GLN A 236 -7.45 -15.98 2.97
CA GLN A 236 -8.71 -16.49 3.50
C GLN A 236 -9.90 -16.44 2.54
N ASP A 237 -9.81 -15.66 1.47
CA ASP A 237 -10.93 -15.47 0.58
C ASP A 237 -10.74 -16.22 -0.73
N ASP A 238 -11.71 -17.09 -1.06
CA ASP A 238 -11.73 -17.73 -2.37
C ASP A 238 -12.09 -16.73 -3.48
N ALA A 239 -11.77 -17.05 -4.72
CA ALA A 239 -12.02 -16.18 -5.86
C ALA A 239 -13.51 -15.76 -5.99
N THR A 240 -14.45 -16.57 -5.50
CA THR A 240 -15.87 -16.24 -5.53
C THR A 240 -16.18 -15.12 -4.53
N THR A 241 -15.59 -15.14 -3.36
CA THR A 241 -15.72 -14.09 -2.35
C THR A 241 -15.14 -12.77 -2.87
N LEU A 242 -13.93 -12.80 -3.44
CA LEU A 242 -13.26 -11.62 -3.96
C LEU A 242 -14.03 -10.96 -5.11
N VAL A 243 -14.54 -11.74 -6.07
CA VAL A 243 -15.33 -11.21 -7.20
C VAL A 243 -16.65 -10.58 -6.74
N ASN A 244 -17.18 -10.99 -5.58
CA ASN A 244 -18.40 -10.44 -5.00
C ASN A 244 -18.13 -9.46 -3.85
N TYR A 245 -16.88 -9.02 -3.66
CA TYR A 245 -16.55 -8.06 -2.62
C TYR A 245 -17.28 -6.74 -2.85
N PRO A 246 -17.93 -6.14 -1.83
CA PRO A 246 -18.78 -4.97 -2.02
C PRO A 246 -17.95 -3.74 -2.39
N ILE A 247 -18.22 -3.15 -3.56
CA ILE A 247 -17.54 -1.93 -3.99
C ILE A 247 -17.97 -0.69 -3.22
N ASP A 248 -19.14 -0.70 -2.60
CA ASP A 248 -19.70 0.41 -1.81
C ASP A 248 -19.35 0.31 -0.30
N ASP A 249 -18.73 -0.78 0.11
CA ASP A 249 -18.20 -0.98 1.48
C ASP A 249 -16.85 -1.71 1.40
N PRO A 250 -15.84 -1.07 0.80
CA PRO A 250 -14.57 -1.75 0.46
C PRO A 250 -13.57 -1.80 1.62
N VAL A 251 -13.92 -1.33 2.82
CA VAL A 251 -13.02 -1.26 3.96
C VAL A 251 -13.06 -2.58 4.73
N SER A 252 -11.96 -3.34 4.67
CA SER A 252 -11.85 -4.64 5.36
C SER A 252 -11.48 -4.54 6.84
N GLY A 253 -10.88 -3.42 7.26
CA GLY A 253 -10.38 -3.22 8.63
C GLY A 253 -11.03 -2.06 9.38
N GLY A 254 -12.35 -1.86 9.22
CA GLY A 254 -13.04 -0.75 9.85
C GLY A 254 -14.36 -0.44 9.16
N THR A 255 -14.71 0.82 9.07
CA THR A 255 -15.87 1.31 8.31
C THR A 255 -15.44 2.36 7.30
N VAL A 256 -16.26 2.64 6.29
CA VAL A 256 -16.02 3.70 5.32
C VAL A 256 -15.77 5.05 6.01
N GLU A 257 -16.54 5.37 7.05
CA GLU A 257 -16.41 6.62 7.80
C GLU A 257 -15.08 6.74 8.56
N SER A 258 -14.41 5.62 8.84
CA SER A 258 -13.09 5.61 9.48
C SER A 258 -11.94 5.88 8.50
N ARG A 259 -12.24 6.16 7.25
CA ARG A 259 -11.28 6.42 6.16
C ARG A 259 -11.64 7.72 5.44
N PRO A 260 -11.26 8.89 5.98
CA PRO A 260 -11.65 10.19 5.43
C PRO A 260 -11.41 10.37 3.94
N MET A 261 -10.28 9.88 3.39
CA MET A 261 -9.99 9.96 1.95
C MET A 261 -10.96 9.17 1.07
N LEU A 262 -11.78 8.30 1.68
CA LEU A 262 -12.78 7.47 0.98
C LEU A 262 -14.20 7.88 1.38
N ALA A 263 -14.42 8.28 2.63
CA ALA A 263 -15.73 8.55 3.20
C ALA A 263 -16.49 9.67 2.48
N TRP A 264 -15.82 10.71 2.03
CA TRP A 264 -16.44 11.88 1.42
C TRP A 264 -17.23 11.57 0.14
N PHE A 265 -16.73 10.66 -0.71
CA PHE A 265 -17.44 10.36 -1.95
C PHE A 265 -18.59 9.36 -1.76
N PHE A 266 -18.59 8.56 -0.70
CA PHE A 266 -19.76 7.77 -0.31
C PHE A 266 -20.80 8.58 0.49
N ALA A 267 -20.44 9.74 1.01
CA ALA A 267 -21.37 10.65 1.69
C ALA A 267 -22.18 11.53 0.74
N ASP A 268 -21.78 11.64 -0.52
CA ASP A 268 -22.45 12.45 -1.55
C ASP A 268 -22.83 11.61 -2.77
N GLU A 269 -24.11 11.64 -3.14
CA GLU A 269 -24.66 10.83 -4.24
C GLU A 269 -23.96 11.14 -5.58
N THR A 270 -23.56 12.40 -5.82
CA THR A 270 -22.91 12.82 -7.06
C THR A 270 -21.54 12.15 -7.21
N TYR A 271 -20.76 12.10 -6.15
CA TYR A 271 -19.44 11.47 -6.17
C TYR A 271 -19.53 9.94 -6.12
N THR A 272 -20.51 9.38 -5.43
CA THR A 272 -20.81 7.94 -5.47
C THR A 272 -21.18 7.50 -6.91
N GLU A 273 -22.02 8.28 -7.60
CA GLU A 273 -22.35 8.01 -9.01
C GLU A 273 -21.11 8.12 -9.91
N LEU A 274 -20.22 9.08 -9.67
CA LEU A 274 -18.98 9.22 -10.42
C LEU A 274 -18.04 8.02 -10.18
N TYR A 275 -17.94 7.56 -8.94
CA TYR A 275 -17.19 6.34 -8.59
C TYR A 275 -17.72 5.11 -9.33
N HIS A 276 -19.04 4.92 -9.38
CA HIS A 276 -19.67 3.83 -10.14
C HIS A 276 -19.45 3.98 -11.65
N GLN A 277 -19.48 5.20 -12.19
CA GLN A 277 -19.17 5.44 -13.60
C GLN A 277 -17.72 5.06 -13.93
N TYR A 278 -16.77 5.43 -13.08
CA TYR A 278 -15.37 5.06 -13.27
C TYR A 278 -15.13 3.55 -13.10
N PHE A 279 -15.87 2.88 -12.21
CA PHE A 279 -15.84 1.42 -12.14
C PHE A 279 -16.32 0.77 -13.44
N ALA A 280 -17.42 1.26 -14.00
CA ALA A 280 -17.95 0.77 -15.28
C ALA A 280 -16.97 1.05 -16.44
N GLU A 281 -16.31 2.22 -16.44
CA GLU A 281 -15.25 2.57 -17.40
C GLU A 281 -14.06 1.60 -17.29
N LEU A 282 -13.57 1.35 -16.08
CA LEU A 282 -12.49 0.40 -15.82
C LEU A 282 -12.83 -0.99 -16.38
N LEU A 283 -14.01 -1.52 -16.08
CA LEU A 283 -14.44 -2.84 -16.56
C LEU A 283 -14.53 -2.88 -18.09
N ALA A 284 -15.15 -1.88 -18.71
CA ALA A 284 -15.35 -1.85 -20.15
C ALA A 284 -14.05 -1.68 -20.94
N GLU A 285 -13.17 -0.77 -20.49
CA GLU A 285 -11.98 -0.39 -21.24
C GLU A 285 -10.79 -1.32 -20.97
N TYR A 286 -10.69 -1.90 -19.78
CA TYR A 286 -9.51 -2.68 -19.41
C TYR A 286 -9.78 -4.20 -19.31
N PHE A 287 -11.00 -4.62 -18.98
CA PHE A 287 -11.32 -6.04 -18.84
C PHE A 287 -12.12 -6.59 -20.02
N ASP A 288 -13.25 -5.99 -20.36
CA ASP A 288 -14.11 -6.46 -21.48
C ASP A 288 -13.42 -6.31 -22.83
N SER A 289 -12.54 -5.32 -22.97
CA SER A 289 -11.72 -5.13 -24.16
C SER A 289 -10.63 -6.19 -24.37
N GLY A 290 -10.28 -6.93 -23.29
CA GLY A 290 -9.16 -7.86 -23.25
C GLY A 290 -7.80 -7.21 -22.96
N TYR A 291 -7.73 -5.89 -22.73
CA TYR A 291 -6.49 -5.17 -22.48
C TYR A 291 -5.74 -5.69 -21.24
N PHE A 292 -6.46 -6.02 -20.15
CA PHE A 292 -5.83 -6.57 -18.95
C PHE A 292 -5.15 -7.91 -19.22
N ALA A 293 -5.78 -8.80 -19.99
CA ALA A 293 -5.17 -10.06 -20.41
C ALA A 293 -3.90 -9.82 -21.25
N GLU A 294 -3.93 -8.81 -22.14
CA GLU A 294 -2.75 -8.43 -22.93
C GLU A 294 -1.60 -7.92 -22.06
N ILE A 295 -1.89 -7.13 -21.01
CA ILE A 295 -0.87 -6.68 -20.04
C ILE A 295 -0.24 -7.86 -19.32
N LEU A 296 -1.03 -8.84 -18.88
CA LEU A 296 -0.53 -10.05 -18.23
C LEU A 296 0.38 -10.84 -19.18
N ASP A 297 -0.03 -11.07 -20.40
CA ASP A 297 0.77 -11.77 -21.43
C ASP A 297 2.11 -11.04 -21.71
N GLN A 298 2.08 -9.71 -21.74
CA GLN A 298 3.29 -8.90 -21.92
C GLN A 298 4.27 -9.01 -20.75
N GLY A 299 3.78 -9.26 -19.54
CA GLY A 299 4.58 -9.52 -18.34
C GLY A 299 5.09 -10.96 -18.29
N GLU A 300 4.21 -11.93 -18.53
CA GLU A 300 4.50 -13.36 -18.43
C GLU A 300 5.50 -13.83 -19.51
N THR A 301 5.25 -13.50 -20.76
CA THR A 301 6.05 -14.01 -21.90
C THR A 301 7.56 -13.75 -21.76
N PRO A 302 8.04 -12.53 -21.42
CA PRO A 302 9.47 -12.30 -21.24
C PRO A 302 10.00 -12.83 -19.90
N SER A 303 9.18 -12.96 -18.85
CA SER A 303 9.62 -13.39 -17.52
C SER A 303 9.65 -14.90 -17.34
N ALA A 304 8.77 -15.65 -18.01
CA ALA A 304 8.65 -17.11 -17.86
C ALA A 304 9.99 -17.89 -17.97
N PRO A 305 10.89 -17.65 -18.96
CA PRO A 305 12.17 -18.33 -19.03
C PRO A 305 13.09 -18.03 -17.82
N HIS A 306 12.90 -16.89 -17.19
CA HIS A 306 13.69 -16.43 -16.06
C HIS A 306 13.13 -16.94 -14.72
N VAL A 307 11.82 -17.11 -14.61
CA VAL A 307 11.19 -17.75 -13.45
C VAL A 307 11.68 -19.18 -13.26
N GLU A 308 11.83 -19.95 -14.36
CA GLU A 308 12.36 -21.32 -14.29
C GLU A 308 13.83 -21.37 -13.82
N GLN A 309 14.60 -20.32 -14.08
CA GLN A 309 16.01 -20.22 -13.72
C GLN A 309 16.26 -19.48 -12.40
N ASP A 310 15.21 -18.89 -11.83
CA ASP A 310 15.31 -18.09 -10.61
C ASP A 310 15.67 -18.98 -9.40
N PRO A 311 16.85 -18.80 -8.77
CA PRO A 311 17.25 -19.58 -7.60
C PRO A 311 16.43 -19.25 -6.36
N THR A 312 15.66 -18.17 -6.38
CA THR A 312 14.87 -17.65 -5.24
C THR A 312 13.37 -17.85 -5.39
N HIS A 313 12.90 -18.59 -6.41
CA HIS A 313 11.48 -18.78 -6.63
C HIS A 313 10.79 -19.46 -5.43
N PHE A 314 9.67 -18.89 -5.01
CA PHE A 314 8.89 -19.38 -3.85
C PHE A 314 7.86 -20.43 -4.23
N LEU A 315 7.42 -20.46 -5.48
CA LEU A 315 6.37 -21.35 -5.97
C LEU A 315 6.92 -22.26 -7.06
N PRO A 316 6.46 -23.54 -7.13
CA PRO A 316 6.77 -24.40 -8.25
C PRO A 316 6.32 -23.77 -9.58
N ASN A 317 7.10 -23.97 -10.67
CA ASN A 317 6.76 -23.44 -12.00
C ASN A 317 5.36 -23.83 -12.48
N GLU A 318 4.83 -24.97 -12.03
CA GLU A 318 3.49 -25.44 -12.36
C GLU A 318 2.39 -24.49 -11.81
N VAL A 319 2.65 -23.82 -10.69
CA VAL A 319 1.72 -22.85 -10.08
C VAL A 319 1.80 -21.48 -10.77
N PHE A 320 2.97 -21.13 -11.28
CA PHE A 320 3.13 -19.87 -12.04
C PHE A 320 2.37 -19.86 -13.38
N GLN A 321 2.14 -21.05 -13.98
CA GLN A 321 1.48 -21.22 -15.27
C GLN A 321 -0.05 -21.43 -15.16
N THR A 322 -0.63 -21.49 -13.97
CA THR A 322 -2.06 -21.66 -13.74
C THR A 322 -2.75 -20.38 -13.34
#